data_cc6122b16695b8ba22459408c16893be
#
_entry.id   cc6122b16695b8ba22459408c16893be
#
_cell.length_a   1.000
_cell.length_b   1.000
_cell.length_c   1.000
_cell.angle_alpha   90.00
_cell.angle_beta   90.00
_cell.angle_gamma   90.00
#
_symmetry.space_group_name_H-M   'P 1'
#
loop_
_entity.id
_entity.type
_entity.pdbx_description
1 polymer ?
#
loop_
_entity_poly.entity_id
_entity_poly.type
_entity_poly.pdbx_seq_one_letter_code
_entity_poly.pdbx_strand_id
1 'polypeptide(L)' 'MEKKFFTTDEVRHEVFSDQISKGTILTMIREKEIPSIRVRKRFFIPAYWVNEQFRIAEGKEGLK' A
#
# COMPACT_ATOMS: atom_id res chain seq x y z
N MET A 1 8.21 -18.13 -1.74
CA MET A 1 6.75 -18.03 -1.71
C MET A 1 6.35 -16.57 -1.73
N GLU A 2 5.39 -16.25 -2.55
CA GLU A 2 5.01 -14.87 -2.70
C GLU A 2 4.14 -14.39 -1.57
N LYS A 3 4.39 -13.17 -1.17
CA LYS A 3 3.60 -12.52 -0.16
C LYS A 3 2.30 -12.04 -0.79
N LYS A 4 1.19 -12.31 -0.14
CA LYS A 4 -0.11 -11.91 -0.67
C LYS A 4 -0.63 -10.61 -0.06
N PHE A 5 -0.15 -10.27 1.10
CA PHE A 5 -0.57 -9.04 1.78
C PHE A 5 0.63 -8.38 2.41
N PHE A 6 0.53 -7.06 2.52
CA PHE A 6 1.55 -6.26 3.18
C PHE A 6 0.92 -5.57 4.37
N THR A 7 1.69 -5.36 5.42
CA THR A 7 1.22 -4.56 6.55
C THR A 7 1.33 -3.09 6.21
N THR A 8 0.71 -2.25 7.04
CA THR A 8 0.81 -0.81 6.81
C THR A 8 2.25 -0.33 6.89
N ASP A 9 3.03 -0.89 7.81
CA ASP A 9 4.44 -0.50 7.92
C ASP A 9 5.22 -0.90 6.68
N GLU A 10 4.93 -2.07 6.15
CA GLU A 10 5.60 -2.51 4.93
C GLU A 10 5.24 -1.64 3.74
N VAL A 11 3.97 -1.26 3.63
CA VAL A 11 3.56 -0.40 2.54
C VAL A 11 4.24 0.96 2.67
N ARG A 12 4.28 1.48 3.89
CA ARG A 12 4.91 2.76 4.12
C ARG A 12 6.38 2.74 3.69
N HIS A 13 7.06 1.66 4.01
CA HIS A 13 8.48 1.54 3.70
C HIS A 13 8.73 1.21 2.23
N GLU A 14 8.02 0.20 1.70
CA GLU A 14 8.31 -0.32 0.38
C GLU A 14 7.74 0.55 -0.73
N VAL A 15 6.57 1.10 -0.52
CA VAL A 15 5.91 1.87 -1.57
C VAL A 15 6.28 3.33 -1.49
N PHE A 16 6.30 3.87 -0.30
CA PHE A 16 6.47 5.31 -0.11
C PHE A 16 7.82 5.69 0.46
N SER A 17 8.69 4.73 0.68
CA SER A 17 10.06 4.98 1.17
C SER A 17 10.06 5.82 2.44
N ASP A 18 9.09 5.57 3.31
CA ASP A 18 8.94 6.27 4.59
C ASP A 18 8.69 7.76 4.43
N GLN A 19 8.20 8.16 3.27
CA GLN A 19 8.00 9.59 3.02
C GLN A 19 6.67 10.10 3.56
N ILE A 20 5.76 9.21 3.93
CA ILE A 20 4.53 9.62 4.54
C ILE A 20 4.39 8.91 5.88
N SER A 21 3.59 9.48 6.77
CA SER A 21 3.47 8.95 8.10
C SER A 21 2.48 7.79 8.12
N LYS A 22 2.56 7.00 9.18
CA LYS A 22 1.61 5.91 9.35
C LYS A 22 0.19 6.46 9.48
N GLY A 23 0.05 7.61 10.12
CA GLY A 23 -1.27 8.22 10.24
C GLY A 23 -1.86 8.53 8.89
N THR A 24 -1.03 8.98 7.95
CA THR A 24 -1.50 9.23 6.60
C THR A 24 -1.96 7.95 5.93
N ILE A 25 -1.20 6.86 6.10
CA ILE A 25 -1.60 5.56 5.55
C ILE A 25 -2.97 5.15 6.10
N LEU A 26 -3.15 5.29 7.40
CA LEU A 26 -4.41 4.88 8.02
C LEU A 26 -5.57 5.74 7.52
N THR A 27 -5.33 7.01 7.30
CA THR A 27 -6.35 7.89 6.75
C THR A 27 -6.73 7.44 5.33
N MET A 28 -5.74 7.12 4.52
CA MET A 28 -5.99 6.67 3.17
C MET A 28 -6.78 5.36 3.17
N ILE A 29 -6.51 4.48 4.10
CA ILE A 29 -7.27 3.24 4.22
C ILE A 29 -8.70 3.55 4.60
N ARG A 30 -8.89 4.46 5.56
CA ARG A 30 -10.22 4.83 6.01
C ARG A 30 -11.04 5.45 4.89
N GLU A 31 -10.38 6.22 4.04
CA GLU A 31 -11.07 6.89 2.94
C GLU A 31 -11.12 6.04 1.68
N LYS A 32 -10.68 4.80 1.80
CA LYS A 32 -10.78 3.81 0.72
C LYS A 32 -9.90 4.13 -0.47
N GLU A 33 -8.87 4.91 -0.24
CA GLU A 33 -7.88 5.16 -1.28
C GLU A 33 -6.90 4.00 -1.38
N ILE A 34 -6.75 3.24 -0.29
CA ILE A 34 -5.94 2.05 -0.30
C ILE A 34 -6.84 0.89 0.07
N PRO A 35 -6.97 -0.12 -0.80
CA PRO A 35 -7.77 -1.30 -0.45
C PRO A 35 -7.09 -2.06 0.66
N SER A 36 -7.88 -2.57 1.59
CA SER A 36 -7.31 -3.31 2.70
C SER A 36 -8.36 -4.20 3.31
N ILE A 37 -7.89 -5.17 4.06
CA ILE A 37 -8.77 -5.92 4.94
C ILE A 37 -8.26 -5.71 6.35
N ARG A 38 -9.18 -5.77 7.29
CA ARG A 38 -8.82 -5.60 8.68
C ARG A 38 -8.99 -6.91 9.41
N VAL A 39 -7.92 -7.34 10.07
CA VAL A 39 -7.94 -8.55 10.89
C VAL A 39 -7.58 -8.11 12.28
N ARG A 40 -8.57 -8.13 13.16
CA ARG A 40 -8.41 -7.64 14.51
C ARG A 40 -8.01 -6.17 14.49
N LYS A 41 -6.82 -5.83 14.92
CA LYS A 41 -6.40 -4.44 14.97
C LYS A 41 -5.42 -4.09 13.87
N ARG A 42 -5.21 -5.00 12.93
CA ARG A 42 -4.22 -4.80 11.88
C ARG A 42 -4.90 -4.69 10.53
N PHE A 43 -4.30 -3.88 9.68
CA PHE A 43 -4.75 -3.76 8.31
C PHE A 43 -3.76 -4.48 7.42
N PHE A 44 -4.28 -5.17 6.43
CA PHE A 44 -3.46 -5.87 5.46
C PHE A 44 -3.82 -5.37 4.07
N ILE A 45 -2.82 -4.99 3.30
CA ILE A 45 -3.01 -4.41 1.99
C ILE A 45 -2.68 -5.47 0.94
N PRO A 46 -3.57 -5.74 -0.02
CA PRO A 46 -3.29 -6.78 -1.01
C PRO A 46 -2.07 -6.45 -1.85
N ALA A 47 -1.33 -7.49 -2.17
CA ALA A 47 -0.10 -7.33 -2.92
C ALA A 47 -0.37 -6.76 -4.31
N TYR A 48 -1.55 -7.02 -4.89
CA TYR A 48 -1.82 -6.49 -6.23
C TYR A 48 -1.77 -4.97 -6.24
N TRP A 49 -2.25 -4.36 -5.15
CA TRP A 49 -2.22 -2.91 -5.08
C TRP A 49 -0.79 -2.41 -4.96
N VAL A 50 0.01 -3.10 -4.16
CA VAL A 50 1.41 -2.72 -3.98
C VAL A 50 2.17 -2.82 -5.30
N ASN A 51 1.96 -3.92 -6.01
CA ASN A 51 2.63 -4.10 -7.30
C ASN A 51 2.20 -3.06 -8.30
N GLU A 52 0.94 -2.65 -8.25
CA GLU A 52 0.44 -1.61 -9.13
C GLU A 52 1.17 -0.29 -8.87
N GLN A 53 1.42 0.01 -7.60
CA GLN A 53 2.13 1.24 -7.27
C GLN A 53 3.57 1.19 -7.80
N PHE A 54 4.20 0.04 -7.73
CA PHE A 54 5.55 -0.09 -8.27
C PHE A 54 5.56 0.13 -9.78
N ARG A 55 4.56 -0.38 -10.48
CA ARG A 55 4.49 -0.18 -11.92
C ARG A 55 4.30 1.28 -12.27
N ILE A 56 3.47 1.97 -11.50
CA ILE A 56 3.27 3.39 -11.71
C ILE A 56 4.57 4.14 -11.44
N ALA A 57 5.26 3.77 -10.38
CA ALA A 57 6.50 4.44 -10.02
C ALA A 57 7.57 4.25 -11.08
N GLU A 58 7.52 3.13 -11.78
CA GLU A 58 8.48 2.86 -12.85
C GLU A 58 8.11 3.55 -14.15
N GLY A 59 6.97 4.18 -14.19
CA GLY A 59 6.55 4.88 -15.39
C GLY A 59 6.06 4.00 -16.50
N LYS A 60 5.69 2.77 -16.18
CA LYS A 60 5.26 1.83 -17.20
C LYS A 60 3.77 1.85 -17.45
N GLU A 61 3.06 2.52 -16.59
CA GLU A 61 1.61 2.51 -16.64
C GLU A 61 1.09 3.90 -16.54
N GLY A 62 0.04 4.15 -17.26
CA GLY A 62 -0.75 5.34 -17.02
C GLY A 62 -0.07 6.67 -17.20
N LEU A 63 1.17 6.68 -17.44
CA LEU A 63 1.83 7.93 -17.72
C LEU A 63 1.55 8.32 -19.15
N LYS A 64 0.98 9.39 -19.30
CA LYS A 64 0.61 9.85 -20.62
C LYS A 64 1.29 11.13 -20.91
#